data_3c8786549ac9c4ebdaa274ae5538b359
#
_entry.id   3c8786549ac9c4ebdaa274ae5538b359
#
_cell.length_a   1.000
_cell.length_b   1.000
_cell.length_c   1.000
_cell.angle_alpha   90.00
_cell.angle_beta   90.00
_cell.angle_gamma   90.00
#
_symmetry.space_group_name_H-M   'P 1'
#
loop_
_entity.id
_entity.type
_entity.pdbx_description
1 polymer ?
#
loop_
_entity_poly.entity_id
_entity_poly.type
_entity_poly.pdbx_seq_one_letter_code
_entity_poly.pdbx_strand_id
1 'polypeptide(L)'
;DKLASWDTIDFSSSSDAEITKILKKLNIPLSVDEVKKIQFSFLNRPATLTELVLFSIQGSEHSSYKSSKNHIKHFLTDGDHVILGAKDDAGVVSLSVDDNGNRYGLVVSHESHNHPSQIVPYEGAATGVGGNVRDVCCMGAEVMSLGDSLRFGDIDRNKTKWITDGVVSGIAGYGNPLGIPNIC
;
A
#
# COMPACT_ATOMS: atom_id res chain seq x y z
N ASP A 1 -27.23 0.00 20.51
CA ASP A 1 -27.54 -0.81 19.33
C ASP A 1 -26.36 -0.76 18.38
N LYS A 2 -26.01 -1.89 17.76
CA LYS A 2 -24.99 -1.94 16.72
C LYS A 2 -25.65 -1.53 15.40
N LEU A 3 -25.04 -0.58 14.68
CA LEU A 3 -25.44 -0.25 13.32
C LEU A 3 -25.25 -1.46 12.41
N ALA A 4 -26.24 -1.73 11.57
CA ALA A 4 -26.13 -2.69 10.50
C ALA A 4 -25.36 -2.07 9.30
N SER A 5 -24.82 -2.92 8.44
CA SER A 5 -24.00 -2.47 7.30
C SER A 5 -24.76 -1.55 6.32
N TRP A 6 -26.07 -1.69 6.25
CA TRP A 6 -26.97 -0.90 5.40
C TRP A 6 -27.59 0.33 6.10
N ASP A 7 -27.39 0.50 7.41
CA ASP A 7 -27.87 1.68 8.11
C ASP A 7 -27.21 2.93 7.57
N THR A 8 -28.00 3.97 7.32
CA THR A 8 -27.52 5.25 6.83
C THR A 8 -27.15 6.18 7.98
N ILE A 9 -26.12 6.96 7.79
CA ILE A 9 -25.64 7.96 8.74
C ILE A 9 -25.76 9.33 8.09
N ASP A 10 -26.62 10.18 8.64
CA ASP A 10 -26.85 11.52 8.14
C ASP A 10 -26.04 12.55 8.94
N PHE A 11 -25.24 13.31 8.25
CA PHE A 11 -24.41 14.38 8.84
C PHE A 11 -24.94 15.78 8.58
N SER A 12 -26.14 15.93 7.99
CA SER A 12 -26.70 17.22 7.57
C SER A 12 -26.87 18.22 8.72
N SER A 13 -27.20 17.73 9.90
CA SER A 13 -27.41 18.54 11.11
C SER A 13 -26.29 18.42 12.14
N SER A 14 -25.23 17.68 11.83
CA SER A 14 -24.16 17.41 12.78
C SER A 14 -23.07 18.48 12.72
N SER A 15 -22.61 18.94 13.87
CA SER A 15 -21.40 19.76 13.98
C SER A 15 -20.15 18.94 13.70
N ASP A 16 -19.04 19.62 13.38
CA ASP A 16 -17.74 18.98 13.11
C ASP A 16 -17.24 18.12 14.29
N ALA A 17 -17.54 18.56 15.50
CA ALA A 17 -17.19 17.81 16.71
C ALA A 17 -18.02 16.51 16.86
N GLU A 18 -19.29 16.55 16.51
CA GLU A 18 -20.19 15.40 16.51
C GLU A 18 -19.79 14.39 15.43
N ILE A 19 -19.50 14.86 14.20
CA ILE A 19 -18.98 14.04 13.11
C ILE A 19 -17.70 13.30 13.56
N THR A 20 -16.75 14.04 14.12
CA THR A 20 -15.50 13.46 14.63
C THR A 20 -15.75 12.38 15.67
N LYS A 21 -16.71 12.61 16.60
CA LYS A 21 -17.07 11.65 17.63
C LYS A 21 -17.72 10.38 17.06
N ILE A 22 -18.60 10.54 16.06
CA ILE A 22 -19.24 9.41 15.36
C ILE A 22 -18.20 8.58 14.64
N LEU A 23 -17.31 9.20 13.85
CA LEU A 23 -16.25 8.51 13.10
C LEU A 23 -15.31 7.73 14.03
N LYS A 24 -14.89 8.33 15.15
CA LYS A 24 -14.09 7.63 16.16
C LYS A 24 -14.82 6.43 16.77
N LYS A 25 -16.11 6.57 17.10
CA LYS A 25 -16.92 5.48 17.66
C LYS A 25 -17.04 4.31 16.66
N LEU A 26 -17.12 4.61 15.37
CA LEU A 26 -17.24 3.61 14.29
C LEU A 26 -15.89 3.12 13.80
N ASN A 27 -14.77 3.66 14.30
CA ASN A 27 -13.41 3.39 13.85
C ASN A 27 -13.24 3.60 12.33
N ILE A 28 -13.81 4.69 11.80
CA ILE A 28 -13.72 5.06 10.38
C ILE A 28 -12.69 6.21 10.25
N PRO A 29 -11.55 5.98 9.57
CA PRO A 29 -10.46 6.96 9.44
C PRO A 29 -10.72 7.98 8.31
N LEU A 30 -11.87 8.65 8.35
CA LEU A 30 -12.20 9.79 7.47
C LEU A 30 -12.12 11.10 8.24
N SER A 31 -11.75 12.17 7.57
CA SER A 31 -11.86 13.53 8.07
C SER A 31 -13.29 14.06 7.94
N VAL A 32 -13.61 15.13 8.66
CA VAL A 32 -14.91 15.80 8.58
C VAL A 32 -15.19 16.30 7.14
N ASP A 33 -14.18 16.87 6.50
CA ASP A 33 -14.30 17.39 5.11
C ASP A 33 -14.55 16.27 4.10
N GLU A 34 -13.88 15.11 4.27
CA GLU A 34 -14.10 13.95 3.42
C GLU A 34 -15.53 13.42 3.56
N VAL A 35 -16.04 13.29 4.77
CA VAL A 35 -17.42 12.84 5.03
C VAL A 35 -18.44 13.79 4.43
N LYS A 36 -18.26 15.10 4.61
CA LYS A 36 -19.12 16.12 4.01
C LYS A 36 -19.11 16.03 2.48
N LYS A 37 -17.93 15.86 1.89
CA LYS A 37 -17.77 15.68 0.44
C LYS A 37 -18.46 14.41 -0.06
N ILE A 38 -18.35 13.30 0.67
CA ILE A 38 -19.03 12.05 0.35
C ILE A 38 -20.54 12.25 0.33
N GLN A 39 -21.11 12.80 1.41
CA GLN A 39 -22.56 12.96 1.51
C GLN A 39 -23.12 14.00 0.56
N PHE A 40 -22.51 15.19 0.46
CA PHE A 40 -23.10 16.34 -0.21
C PHE A 40 -22.64 16.54 -1.67
N SER A 41 -21.50 15.91 -2.06
CA SER A 41 -20.98 16.08 -3.42
C SER A 41 -20.99 14.79 -4.24
N PHE A 42 -20.66 13.66 -3.63
CA PHE A 42 -20.58 12.40 -4.37
C PHE A 42 -21.91 11.65 -4.38
N LEU A 43 -22.51 11.44 -3.21
CA LEU A 43 -23.73 10.63 -3.09
C LEU A 43 -25.01 11.48 -3.20
N ASN A 44 -24.97 12.75 -2.78
CA ASN A 44 -26.13 13.65 -2.62
C ASN A 44 -27.25 13.03 -1.74
N ARG A 45 -26.85 12.21 -0.78
CA ARG A 45 -27.69 11.55 0.22
C ARG A 45 -26.85 11.08 1.40
N PRO A 46 -27.47 10.70 2.54
CA PRO A 46 -26.75 10.03 3.62
C PRO A 46 -26.07 8.75 3.13
N ALA A 47 -24.83 8.53 3.59
CA ALA A 47 -24.08 7.34 3.27
C ALA A 47 -24.46 6.17 4.19
N THR A 48 -24.46 4.95 3.68
CA THR A 48 -24.52 3.75 4.52
C THR A 48 -23.21 3.55 5.27
N LEU A 49 -23.26 2.76 6.35
CA LEU A 49 -22.04 2.37 7.07
C LEU A 49 -21.02 1.69 6.14
N THR A 50 -21.48 0.80 5.27
CA THR A 50 -20.63 0.12 4.29
C THR A 50 -19.98 1.11 3.33
N GLU A 51 -20.73 2.08 2.79
CA GLU A 51 -20.16 3.10 1.89
C GLU A 51 -19.09 3.93 2.60
N LEU A 52 -19.32 4.35 3.83
CA LEU A 52 -18.30 5.09 4.60
C LEU A 52 -17.02 4.28 4.81
N VAL A 53 -17.14 2.98 5.09
CA VAL A 53 -15.99 2.08 5.21
C VAL A 53 -15.27 1.97 3.87
N LEU A 54 -15.97 1.74 2.76
CA LEU A 54 -15.37 1.65 1.42
C LEU A 54 -14.67 2.95 1.02
N PHE A 55 -15.31 4.10 1.24
CA PHE A 55 -14.69 5.41 0.99
C PHE A 55 -13.44 5.62 1.85
N SER A 56 -13.43 5.13 3.10
CA SER A 56 -12.26 5.24 3.98
C SER A 56 -11.08 4.41 3.47
N ILE A 57 -11.34 3.25 2.88
CA ILE A 57 -10.31 2.38 2.30
C ILE A 57 -9.76 3.03 1.02
N GLN A 58 -10.63 3.42 0.09
CA GLN A 58 -10.22 4.03 -1.17
C GLN A 58 -9.60 5.44 -0.98
N GLY A 59 -10.02 6.17 0.04
CA GLY A 59 -9.44 7.45 0.43
C GLY A 59 -8.23 7.34 1.34
N SER A 60 -7.75 6.14 1.66
CA SER A 60 -6.53 5.95 2.45
C SER A 60 -5.29 6.42 1.70
N GLU A 61 -4.20 6.69 2.42
CA GLU A 61 -2.93 7.10 1.83
C GLU A 61 -2.41 6.07 0.80
N HIS A 62 -2.63 4.79 1.04
CA HIS A 62 -2.21 3.70 0.17
C HIS A 62 -2.87 3.72 -1.22
N SER A 63 -4.09 4.23 -1.33
CA SER A 63 -4.83 4.29 -2.61
C SER A 63 -4.85 5.69 -3.20
N SER A 64 -4.94 6.73 -2.37
CA SER A 64 -5.16 8.11 -2.81
C SER A 64 -3.90 8.97 -2.84
N TYR A 65 -2.84 8.58 -2.15
CA TYR A 65 -1.62 9.38 -1.94
C TYR A 65 -1.91 10.80 -1.44
N LYS A 66 -3.00 10.97 -0.69
CA LYS A 66 -3.56 12.29 -0.34
C LYS A 66 -2.61 13.21 0.44
N SER A 67 -1.70 12.63 1.23
CA SER A 67 -0.68 13.39 1.96
C SER A 67 0.70 13.33 1.29
N SER A 68 1.11 12.19 0.76
CA SER A 68 2.43 12.00 0.17
C SER A 68 2.58 12.56 -1.24
N LYS A 69 1.49 12.72 -1.99
CA LYS A 69 1.51 13.23 -3.38
C LYS A 69 2.30 14.54 -3.53
N ASN A 70 2.21 15.43 -2.54
CA ASN A 70 2.94 16.70 -2.57
C ASN A 70 4.47 16.54 -2.48
N HIS A 71 4.94 15.44 -1.89
CA HIS A 71 6.35 15.11 -1.78
C HIS A 71 6.83 14.31 -3.01
N ILE A 72 6.03 13.32 -3.43
CA ILE A 72 6.32 12.44 -4.57
C ILE A 72 6.55 13.25 -5.86
N LYS A 73 5.77 14.31 -6.09
CA LYS A 73 5.91 15.19 -7.28
C LYS A 73 7.28 15.86 -7.43
N HIS A 74 8.12 15.86 -6.38
CA HIS A 74 9.46 16.42 -6.42
C HIS A 74 10.53 15.38 -6.79
N PHE A 75 10.17 14.10 -6.90
CA PHE A 75 11.10 13.07 -7.33
C PHE A 75 11.42 13.24 -8.81
N LEU A 76 12.68 13.04 -9.16
CA LEU A 76 13.08 12.96 -10.56
C LEU A 76 12.61 11.62 -11.11
N THR A 77 11.70 11.69 -12.08
CA THR A 77 11.08 10.52 -12.70
C THR A 77 11.44 10.39 -14.19
N ASP A 78 12.27 11.29 -14.69
CA ASP A 78 12.71 11.34 -16.08
C ASP A 78 14.24 11.41 -16.14
N GLY A 79 14.84 10.98 -17.25
CA GLY A 79 16.26 11.00 -17.50
C GLY A 79 16.68 9.99 -18.57
N ASP A 80 17.93 10.09 -19.06
CA ASP A 80 18.43 9.26 -20.18
C ASP A 80 18.36 7.75 -19.89
N HIS A 81 18.46 7.38 -18.61
CA HIS A 81 18.40 5.99 -18.16
C HIS A 81 16.99 5.55 -17.73
N VAL A 82 15.99 6.42 -17.77
CA VAL A 82 14.62 6.08 -17.39
C VAL A 82 13.81 5.74 -18.64
N ILE A 83 13.30 4.52 -18.70
CA ILE A 83 12.35 4.09 -19.73
C ILE A 83 10.93 4.43 -19.29
N LEU A 84 10.60 4.13 -18.03
CA LEU A 84 9.32 4.44 -17.41
C LEU A 84 9.58 4.88 -15.97
N GLY A 85 9.16 6.11 -15.64
CA GLY A 85 9.19 6.64 -14.29
C GLY A 85 7.96 6.26 -13.47
N ALA A 86 7.64 7.07 -12.46
CA ALA A 86 6.55 6.82 -11.51
C ALA A 86 5.14 7.04 -12.14
N LYS A 87 4.75 6.19 -13.06
CA LYS A 87 3.47 6.27 -13.79
C LYS A 87 2.67 4.97 -13.75
N ASP A 88 3.29 3.87 -13.33
CA ASP A 88 2.70 2.53 -13.30
C ASP A 88 3.15 1.79 -12.05
N ASP A 89 2.89 0.49 -11.96
CA ASP A 89 3.15 -0.34 -10.78
C ASP A 89 4.64 -0.41 -10.39
N ALA A 90 5.54 -0.31 -11.38
CA ALA A 90 6.98 -0.31 -11.15
C ALA A 90 7.72 0.63 -12.10
N GLY A 91 8.92 1.04 -11.70
CA GLY A 91 9.83 1.80 -12.56
C GLY A 91 10.60 0.91 -13.53
N VAL A 92 10.98 1.45 -14.71
CA VAL A 92 11.81 0.75 -15.70
C VAL A 92 13.03 1.60 -16.03
N VAL A 93 14.21 1.04 -15.79
CA VAL A 93 15.48 1.68 -16.13
C VAL A 93 16.15 0.99 -17.29
N SER A 94 16.84 1.75 -18.13
CA SER A 94 17.58 1.22 -19.29
C SER A 94 18.78 0.42 -18.82
N LEU A 95 18.87 -0.84 -19.22
CA LEU A 95 20.00 -1.72 -18.92
C LEU A 95 21.01 -1.75 -20.08
N SER A 96 20.53 -1.98 -21.30
CA SER A 96 21.37 -2.06 -22.49
C SER A 96 20.57 -1.74 -23.75
N VAL A 97 21.30 -1.55 -24.87
CA VAL A 97 20.74 -1.46 -26.20
C VAL A 97 21.52 -2.48 -27.08
N ASP A 98 20.81 -3.28 -27.85
CA ASP A 98 21.44 -4.23 -28.77
C ASP A 98 21.87 -3.57 -30.10
N ASP A 99 22.56 -4.35 -30.95
CA ASP A 99 23.03 -3.88 -32.24
C ASP A 99 21.90 -3.48 -33.22
N ASN A 100 20.67 -3.91 -32.96
CA ASN A 100 19.49 -3.56 -33.75
C ASN A 100 18.76 -2.32 -33.21
N GLY A 101 19.24 -1.73 -32.11
CA GLY A 101 18.63 -0.58 -31.48
C GLY A 101 17.51 -0.91 -30.50
N ASN A 102 17.27 -2.19 -30.14
CA ASN A 102 16.29 -2.56 -29.13
C ASN A 102 16.81 -2.24 -27.74
N ARG A 103 16.00 -1.55 -26.96
CA ARG A 103 16.34 -1.22 -25.57
C ARG A 103 15.85 -2.33 -24.64
N TYR A 104 16.74 -2.79 -23.79
CA TYR A 104 16.41 -3.71 -22.70
C TYR A 104 16.29 -2.93 -21.41
N GLY A 105 15.18 -3.12 -20.72
CA GLY A 105 14.88 -2.46 -19.44
C GLY A 105 14.93 -3.41 -18.27
N LEU A 106 15.32 -2.90 -17.12
CA LEU A 106 15.16 -3.57 -15.83
C LEU A 106 13.96 -2.97 -15.13
N VAL A 107 12.97 -3.81 -14.83
CA VAL A 107 11.83 -3.43 -14.00
C VAL A 107 12.23 -3.54 -12.54
N VAL A 108 11.99 -2.48 -11.76
CA VAL A 108 12.36 -2.40 -10.35
C VAL A 108 11.12 -1.98 -9.56
N SER A 109 10.66 -2.85 -8.67
CA SER A 109 9.66 -2.55 -7.65
C SER A 109 10.32 -2.51 -6.28
N HIS A 110 9.84 -1.64 -5.40
CA HIS A 110 10.34 -1.49 -4.03
C HIS A 110 9.19 -1.18 -3.10
N GLU A 111 9.06 -1.98 -2.06
CA GLU A 111 8.02 -1.81 -1.05
C GLU A 111 8.55 -1.82 0.39
N SER A 112 7.71 -1.39 1.31
CA SER A 112 7.91 -1.47 2.75
C SER A 112 6.65 -2.03 3.41
N HIS A 113 6.76 -3.16 4.11
CA HIS A 113 5.68 -3.82 4.85
C HIS A 113 5.89 -3.83 6.37
N ASN A 114 6.50 -2.76 6.89
CA ASN A 114 6.83 -2.67 8.32
C ASN A 114 5.59 -2.67 9.23
N HIS A 115 4.55 -1.95 8.87
CA HIS A 115 3.35 -1.83 9.70
C HIS A 115 2.56 -3.15 9.79
N PRO A 116 2.15 -3.79 8.68
CA PRO A 116 1.51 -5.10 8.73
C PRO A 116 2.35 -6.16 9.44
N SER A 117 3.65 -6.21 9.17
CA SER A 117 4.57 -7.18 9.77
C SER A 117 4.76 -7.00 11.27
N GLN A 118 4.53 -5.80 11.81
CA GLN A 118 4.56 -5.55 13.25
C GLN A 118 3.34 -6.16 13.98
N ILE A 119 2.22 -6.35 13.28
CA ILE A 119 0.95 -6.83 13.82
C ILE A 119 0.77 -8.32 13.56
N VAL A 120 1.01 -8.76 12.33
CA VAL A 120 0.92 -10.16 11.86
C VAL A 120 2.16 -10.47 11.01
N PRO A 121 3.29 -10.84 11.65
CA PRO A 121 4.60 -10.87 11.00
C PRO A 121 4.68 -11.77 9.77
N TYR A 122 4.12 -12.97 9.85
CA TYR A 122 4.14 -13.93 8.75
C TYR A 122 3.35 -13.41 7.55
N GLU A 123 2.08 -13.09 7.73
CA GLU A 123 1.17 -12.65 6.68
C GLU A 123 1.59 -11.28 6.13
N GLY A 124 2.06 -10.39 7.00
CA GLY A 124 2.56 -9.07 6.61
C GLY A 124 3.77 -9.16 5.68
N ALA A 125 4.75 -9.99 6.03
CA ALA A 125 5.94 -10.18 5.22
C ALA A 125 5.67 -10.98 3.94
N ALA A 126 4.84 -12.02 4.01
CA ALA A 126 4.41 -12.78 2.83
C ALA A 126 3.71 -11.87 1.81
N THR A 127 2.82 -10.98 2.29
CA THR A 127 2.14 -9.99 1.43
C THR A 127 3.14 -8.99 0.83
N GLY A 128 4.17 -8.59 1.58
CA GLY A 128 5.23 -7.72 1.07
C GLY A 128 5.96 -8.31 -0.13
N VAL A 129 6.38 -9.56 -0.02
CA VAL A 129 6.97 -10.30 -1.16
C VAL A 129 5.99 -10.42 -2.32
N GLY A 130 4.72 -10.76 -2.02
CA GLY A 130 3.69 -10.94 -3.03
C GLY A 130 3.37 -9.66 -3.79
N GLY A 131 3.30 -8.51 -3.11
CA GLY A 131 3.08 -7.19 -3.72
C GLY A 131 4.19 -6.84 -4.70
N ASN A 132 5.44 -6.89 -4.27
CA ASN A 132 6.59 -6.62 -5.13
C ASN A 132 6.64 -7.52 -6.37
N VAL A 133 6.43 -8.82 -6.20
CA VAL A 133 6.40 -9.78 -7.31
C VAL A 133 5.28 -9.45 -8.29
N ARG A 134 4.10 -9.12 -7.78
CA ARG A 134 2.95 -8.78 -8.64
C ARG A 134 3.17 -7.48 -9.42
N ASP A 135 3.76 -6.47 -8.82
CA ASP A 135 4.09 -5.22 -9.51
C ASP A 135 4.96 -5.48 -10.74
N VAL A 136 6.03 -6.26 -10.59
CA VAL A 136 6.90 -6.65 -11.71
C VAL A 136 6.14 -7.46 -12.75
N CYS A 137 5.31 -8.43 -12.34
CA CYS A 137 4.49 -9.22 -13.26
C CYS A 137 3.46 -8.37 -14.01
N CYS A 138 2.84 -7.38 -13.34
CA CYS A 138 1.89 -6.45 -13.96
C CYS A 138 2.54 -5.58 -15.04
N MET A 139 3.85 -5.31 -14.91
CA MET A 139 4.63 -4.64 -15.95
C MET A 139 4.96 -5.53 -17.17
N GLY A 140 4.53 -6.79 -17.15
CA GLY A 140 4.82 -7.77 -18.21
C GLY A 140 6.25 -8.32 -18.16
N ALA A 141 6.93 -8.19 -17.01
CA ALA A 141 8.29 -8.65 -16.83
C ALA A 141 8.34 -9.95 -16.00
N GLU A 142 9.40 -10.72 -16.19
CA GLU A 142 9.71 -11.89 -15.35
C GLU A 142 10.53 -11.47 -14.14
N VAL A 143 10.15 -11.97 -12.96
CA VAL A 143 10.88 -11.70 -11.72
C VAL A 143 12.12 -12.56 -11.66
N MET A 144 13.28 -11.92 -11.68
CA MET A 144 14.58 -12.62 -11.65
C MET A 144 15.11 -12.84 -10.25
N SER A 145 14.83 -11.92 -9.33
CA SER A 145 15.36 -11.98 -7.97
C SER A 145 14.60 -11.06 -7.02
N LEU A 146 14.73 -11.36 -5.73
CA LEU A 146 14.29 -10.52 -4.62
C LEU A 146 15.48 -10.08 -3.78
N GLY A 147 15.33 -8.98 -3.07
CA GLY A 147 16.25 -8.55 -2.04
C GLY A 147 15.46 -8.01 -0.85
N ASP A 148 15.81 -8.45 0.37
CA ASP A 148 15.15 -8.06 1.60
C ASP A 148 16.08 -7.31 2.53
N SER A 149 15.94 -6.00 2.58
CA SER A 149 16.72 -5.15 3.49
C SER A 149 16.06 -5.10 4.86
N LEU A 150 16.18 -6.17 5.63
CA LEU A 150 15.52 -6.32 6.92
C LEU A 150 16.14 -5.44 8.01
N ARG A 151 15.28 -4.78 8.78
CA ARG A 151 15.65 -3.94 9.92
C ARG A 151 14.73 -4.26 11.09
N PHE A 152 15.32 -4.72 12.19
CA PHE A 152 14.60 -5.05 13.41
C PHE A 152 15.09 -4.19 14.57
N GLY A 153 14.30 -4.12 15.63
CA GLY A 153 14.73 -3.53 16.88
C GLY A 153 15.67 -4.47 17.65
N ASP A 154 15.79 -4.23 18.96
CA ASP A 154 16.59 -5.04 19.87
C ASP A 154 16.11 -6.49 19.88
N ILE A 155 16.94 -7.40 19.38
CA ILE A 155 16.60 -8.82 19.21
C ILE A 155 16.45 -9.57 20.53
N ASP A 156 16.98 -9.05 21.62
CA ASP A 156 16.86 -9.67 22.95
C ASP A 156 15.45 -9.51 23.53
N ARG A 157 14.63 -8.68 22.93
CA ARG A 157 13.23 -8.52 23.32
C ARG A 157 12.36 -9.60 22.70
N ASN A 158 11.56 -10.28 23.53
CA ASN A 158 10.64 -11.36 23.07
C ASN A 158 9.73 -10.92 21.90
N LYS A 159 9.22 -9.68 21.93
CA LYS A 159 8.38 -9.17 20.84
C LYS A 159 9.18 -9.04 19.54
N THR A 160 10.39 -8.52 19.58
CA THR A 160 11.25 -8.38 18.38
C THR A 160 11.60 -9.75 17.82
N LYS A 161 11.94 -10.70 18.67
CA LYS A 161 12.22 -12.07 18.25
C LYS A 161 11.03 -12.70 17.54
N TRP A 162 9.83 -12.59 18.13
CA TRP A 162 8.60 -13.09 17.51
C TRP A 162 8.33 -12.45 16.13
N ILE A 163 8.55 -11.12 16.00
CA ILE A 163 8.42 -10.42 14.71
C ILE A 163 9.45 -10.94 13.72
N THR A 164 10.71 -11.06 14.11
CA THR A 164 11.80 -11.54 13.24
C THR A 164 11.53 -12.94 12.72
N ASP A 165 11.18 -13.88 13.61
CA ASP A 165 10.86 -15.25 13.23
C ASP A 165 9.68 -15.33 12.26
N GLY A 166 8.64 -14.54 12.52
CA GLY A 166 7.48 -14.47 11.64
C GLY A 166 7.77 -13.85 10.28
N VAL A 167 8.52 -12.75 10.25
CA VAL A 167 8.89 -12.05 9.00
C VAL A 167 9.74 -12.96 8.11
N VAL A 168 10.81 -13.57 8.65
CA VAL A 168 11.66 -14.49 7.88
C VAL A 168 10.85 -15.68 7.36
N SER A 169 10.00 -16.24 8.20
CA SER A 169 9.11 -17.35 7.80
C SER A 169 8.11 -16.94 6.72
N GLY A 170 7.58 -15.72 6.78
CA GLY A 170 6.63 -15.19 5.79
C GLY A 170 7.29 -14.95 4.42
N ILE A 171 8.50 -14.38 4.41
CA ILE A 171 9.30 -14.22 3.18
C ILE A 171 9.58 -15.59 2.56
N ALA A 172 10.05 -16.54 3.36
CA ALA A 172 10.33 -17.90 2.90
C ALA A 172 9.04 -18.61 2.41
N GLY A 173 7.95 -18.48 3.14
CA GLY A 173 6.68 -19.13 2.82
C GLY A 173 6.04 -18.67 1.51
N TYR A 174 6.30 -17.43 1.08
CA TYR A 174 5.84 -16.93 -0.21
C TYR A 174 6.90 -17.05 -1.31
N GLY A 175 8.14 -16.65 -1.04
CA GLY A 175 9.21 -16.60 -2.03
C GLY A 175 9.69 -18.01 -2.48
N ASN A 176 9.83 -18.96 -1.56
CA ASN A 176 10.30 -20.30 -1.91
C ASN A 176 9.37 -21.04 -2.89
N PRO A 177 8.03 -21.03 -2.72
CA PRO A 177 7.13 -21.64 -3.70
C PRO A 177 7.18 -21.01 -5.10
N LEU A 178 7.52 -19.73 -5.19
CA LEU A 178 7.70 -19.05 -6.48
C LEU A 178 9.02 -19.40 -7.16
N GLY A 179 9.98 -19.96 -6.43
CA GLY A 179 11.31 -20.30 -6.96
C GLY A 179 12.16 -19.06 -7.30
N ILE A 180 11.86 -17.90 -6.70
CA ILE A 180 12.59 -16.67 -6.92
C ILE A 180 13.77 -16.59 -5.95
N PRO A 181 15.02 -16.45 -6.44
CA PRO A 181 16.18 -16.35 -5.57
C PRO A 181 16.18 -15.03 -4.79
N ASN A 182 16.49 -15.12 -3.51
CA ASN A 182 16.78 -13.96 -2.67
C ASN A 182 18.30 -13.69 -2.74
N ILE A 183 18.69 -12.47 -3.06
CA ILE A 183 20.08 -12.09 -3.35
C ILE A 183 20.72 -11.22 -2.28
N CYS A 184 19.97 -10.70 -1.29
CA CYS A 184 20.50 -9.92 -0.17
C CYS A 184 19.55 -9.89 1.04
#